data_64f84fa2b889c94116e6cbd9b2430772
#
_entry.id   64f84fa2b889c94116e6cbd9b2430772
#
_cell.length_a   1.000
_cell.length_b   1.000
_cell.length_c   1.000
_cell.angle_alpha   90.00
_cell.angle_beta   90.00
_cell.angle_gamma   90.00
#
_symmetry.space_group_name_H-M   'P 1'
#
loop_
_entity.id
_entity.type
_entity.pdbx_description
1 polymer ?
#
loop_
_entity_poly.entity_id
_entity_poly.type
_entity_poly.pdbx_seq_one_letter_code
_entity_poly.pdbx_strand_id
1 'polypeptide(L)'
;MSDLQQTNLEKTLLAWCRQNTKDYPGVDVKNFTTSWSDGLAFNALIHRWRSQLFDFHNIARKHPNARLEHAFRIAQEHLGIERLLDPEDVNTSVPDKKSIMMYVMCLFQSLPHSEMDVSHLDISIHSDSSSIASPGAEVSYKKYFLRFQ
;
A
#
# COMPACT_ATOMS: atom_id res chain seq x y z
N MET A 1 0.19 22.93 8.40
CA MET A 1 0.52 22.55 9.22
C MET A 1 0.36 21.15 9.44
N SER A 2 -0.75 20.57 9.30
CA SER A 2 -0.85 19.17 9.53
C SER A 2 0.06 18.41 8.60
N ASP A 3 0.39 18.99 7.49
CA ASP A 3 1.22 18.29 6.57
C ASP A 3 2.58 18.16 7.10
N LEU A 4 2.99 19.03 7.95
CA LEU A 4 4.31 19.01 8.45
C LEU A 4 4.43 17.95 9.49
N GLN A 5 3.31 17.36 9.89
CA GLN A 5 3.37 16.41 10.94
C GLN A 5 2.99 15.05 10.47
N GLN A 6 3.88 14.42 9.78
CA GLN A 6 3.64 13.05 9.39
C GLN A 6 3.56 12.22 10.66
N THR A 7 2.57 11.40 10.75
CA THR A 7 2.42 10.53 11.90
C THR A 7 3.48 9.44 11.80
N ASN A 8 3.73 8.76 12.90
CA ASN A 8 4.69 7.67 12.89
C ASN A 8 4.22 6.57 11.95
N LEU A 9 2.93 6.36 11.88
CA LEU A 9 2.38 5.34 10.99
C LEU A 9 2.65 5.71 9.53
N GLU A 10 2.47 6.97 9.20
CA GLU A 10 2.71 7.40 7.82
C GLU A 10 4.17 7.20 7.45
N LYS A 11 5.08 7.58 8.35
CA LYS A 11 6.51 7.43 8.09
C LYS A 11 6.90 5.97 7.95
N THR A 12 6.37 5.13 8.80
CA THR A 12 6.68 3.70 8.75
C THR A 12 6.13 3.08 7.48
N LEU A 13 4.92 3.45 7.12
CA LEU A 13 4.30 2.91 5.93
C LEU A 13 5.06 3.35 4.68
N LEU A 14 5.51 4.59 4.67
CA LEU A 14 6.27 5.11 3.55
C LEU A 14 7.60 4.37 3.44
N ALA A 15 8.26 4.11 4.56
CA ALA A 15 9.52 3.37 4.57
C ALA A 15 9.32 1.96 4.02
N TRP A 16 8.22 1.30 4.40
CA TRP A 16 7.92 -0.03 3.91
C TRP A 16 7.73 0.00 2.39
N CYS A 17 7.02 1.00 1.89
CA CYS A 17 6.80 1.12 0.46
C CYS A 17 8.11 1.33 -0.27
N ARG A 18 8.96 2.21 0.24
CA ARG A 18 10.23 2.50 -0.42
C ARG A 18 11.13 1.27 -0.42
N GLN A 19 11.16 0.56 0.67
CA GLN A 19 11.99 -0.62 0.80
C GLN A 19 11.56 -1.69 -0.20
N ASN A 20 10.29 -1.85 -0.40
CA ASN A 20 9.77 -2.91 -1.24
C ASN A 20 9.64 -2.54 -2.73
N THR A 21 9.96 -1.31 -3.07
CA THR A 21 9.89 -0.90 -4.47
C THR A 21 11.24 -0.40 -4.98
N LYS A 22 12.27 -0.45 -4.16
CA LYS A 22 13.56 0.14 -4.52
C LYS A 22 14.21 -0.47 -5.75
N ASP A 23 13.90 -1.70 -6.06
CA ASP A 23 14.51 -2.36 -7.19
C ASP A 23 13.68 -2.23 -8.47
N TYR A 24 12.62 -1.47 -8.44
CA TYR A 24 11.73 -1.36 -9.59
C TYR A 24 12.00 -0.07 -10.36
N PRO A 25 12.37 -0.17 -11.64
CA PRO A 25 12.69 1.02 -12.42
C PRO A 25 11.45 1.91 -12.57
N GLY A 26 11.65 3.20 -12.44
CA GLY A 26 10.55 4.13 -12.58
C GLY A 26 9.70 4.34 -11.34
N VAL A 27 9.98 3.60 -10.27
CA VAL A 27 9.21 3.73 -9.05
C VAL A 27 10.03 4.50 -8.03
N ASP A 28 9.49 5.62 -7.55
CA ASP A 28 10.18 6.41 -6.55
C ASP A 28 9.11 6.97 -5.62
N VAL A 29 8.83 6.27 -4.55
CA VAL A 29 7.76 6.65 -3.64
C VAL A 29 8.24 7.68 -2.64
N LYS A 30 7.79 8.92 -2.81
CA LYS A 30 8.16 10.01 -1.94
C LYS A 30 7.02 10.46 -1.03
N ASN A 31 5.81 10.15 -1.39
CA ASN A 31 4.64 10.62 -0.64
C ASN A 31 3.48 9.67 -0.86
N PHE A 32 2.32 10.04 -0.36
CA PHE A 32 1.11 9.25 -0.56
C PHE A 32 0.11 10.01 -1.44
N THR A 33 0.63 10.74 -2.40
CA THR A 33 -0.23 11.43 -3.34
C THR A 33 0.29 11.18 -4.76
N THR A 34 1.10 12.09 -5.29
CA THR A 34 1.51 12.01 -6.69
C THR A 34 2.44 10.85 -7.00
N SER A 35 3.13 10.29 -6.01
CA SER A 35 4.01 9.15 -6.27
C SER A 35 3.24 7.92 -6.75
N TRP A 36 1.93 7.91 -6.57
CA TRP A 36 1.12 6.75 -6.93
C TRP A 36 0.28 6.96 -8.18
N SER A 37 0.31 8.16 -8.74
CA SER A 37 -0.57 8.52 -9.85
C SER A 37 -0.35 7.70 -11.12
N ASP A 38 0.84 7.25 -11.35
CA ASP A 38 1.14 6.53 -12.59
C ASP A 38 0.89 5.03 -12.49
N GLY A 39 0.48 4.55 -11.33
CA GLY A 39 0.14 3.15 -11.15
C GLY A 39 1.32 2.19 -10.99
N LEU A 40 2.55 2.67 -11.10
CA LEU A 40 3.69 1.78 -10.99
C LEU A 40 3.95 1.31 -9.56
N ALA A 41 3.81 2.21 -8.59
CA ALA A 41 4.12 1.86 -7.21
C ALA A 41 3.21 0.76 -6.68
N PHE A 42 1.91 0.82 -6.99
CA PHE A 42 0.99 -0.22 -6.53
C PHE A 42 1.36 -1.56 -7.16
N ASN A 43 1.67 -1.55 -8.45
CA ASN A 43 2.03 -2.78 -9.13
C ASN A 43 3.35 -3.35 -8.61
N ALA A 44 4.30 -2.47 -8.30
CA ALA A 44 5.58 -2.90 -7.78
C ALA A 44 5.43 -3.59 -6.42
N LEU A 45 4.60 -3.03 -5.54
CA LEU A 45 4.38 -3.63 -4.24
C LEU A 45 3.77 -5.03 -4.37
N ILE A 46 2.77 -5.17 -5.23
CA ILE A 46 2.14 -6.47 -5.41
C ILE A 46 3.14 -7.45 -6.02
N HIS A 47 3.87 -7.00 -7.03
CA HIS A 47 4.81 -7.86 -7.72
C HIS A 47 5.94 -8.32 -6.80
N ARG A 48 6.39 -7.46 -5.92
CA ARG A 48 7.48 -7.78 -5.02
C ARG A 48 7.18 -9.06 -4.21
N TRP A 49 5.94 -9.25 -3.82
CA TRP A 49 5.54 -10.37 -2.99
C TRP A 49 4.76 -11.45 -3.72
N ARG A 50 4.26 -11.15 -4.91
CA ARG A 50 3.50 -12.09 -5.68
C ARG A 50 3.95 -12.03 -7.13
N SER A 51 5.24 -12.24 -7.37
CA SER A 51 5.81 -12.07 -8.69
C SER A 51 5.25 -13.02 -9.73
N GLN A 52 4.66 -14.11 -9.30
CA GLN A 52 4.11 -15.06 -10.24
C GLN A 52 2.78 -14.61 -10.85
N LEU A 53 2.18 -13.56 -10.32
CA LEU A 53 0.89 -13.15 -10.82
C LEU A 53 0.93 -12.39 -12.14
N PHE A 54 1.99 -11.69 -12.42
CA PHE A 54 2.10 -10.96 -13.66
C PHE A 54 3.53 -10.48 -13.93
N ASP A 55 3.78 -10.00 -15.14
CA ASP A 55 5.10 -9.51 -15.53
C ASP A 55 5.09 -7.99 -15.34
N PHE A 56 5.90 -7.49 -14.43
CA PHE A 56 5.94 -6.06 -14.13
C PHE A 56 6.32 -5.23 -15.37
N HIS A 57 7.27 -5.70 -16.17
CA HIS A 57 7.68 -4.93 -17.34
C HIS A 57 6.53 -4.76 -18.33
N ASN A 58 5.68 -5.75 -18.42
CA ASN A 58 4.57 -5.69 -19.33
C ASN A 58 3.59 -4.64 -18.86
N ILE A 59 3.34 -4.59 -17.56
CA ILE A 59 2.42 -3.62 -16.99
C ILE A 59 3.01 -2.23 -17.06
N ALA A 60 4.31 -2.10 -16.90
CA ALA A 60 4.95 -0.80 -16.92
C ALA A 60 4.85 -0.11 -18.28
N ARG A 61 4.54 -0.87 -19.33
CA ARG A 61 4.41 -0.28 -20.66
C ARG A 61 3.01 0.25 -20.93
N LYS A 62 2.07 0.01 -20.05
CA LYS A 62 0.72 0.45 -20.26
C LYS A 62 0.53 1.89 -19.78
N HIS A 63 -0.62 2.46 -20.09
CA HIS A 63 -0.94 3.81 -19.65
C HIS A 63 -1.24 3.82 -18.14
N PRO A 64 -1.11 4.96 -17.50
CA PRO A 64 -1.33 5.03 -16.04
C PRO A 64 -2.66 4.46 -15.57
N ASN A 65 -3.75 4.79 -16.25
CA ASN A 65 -5.05 4.28 -15.83
C ASN A 65 -5.12 2.77 -15.97
N ALA A 66 -4.50 2.22 -16.99
CA ALA A 66 -4.48 0.77 -17.18
C ALA A 66 -3.62 0.10 -16.11
N ARG A 67 -2.54 0.75 -15.70
CA ARG A 67 -1.69 0.24 -14.65
C ARG A 67 -2.46 0.23 -13.33
N LEU A 68 -3.18 1.32 -13.05
CA LEU A 68 -3.95 1.41 -11.82
C LEU A 68 -5.08 0.39 -11.80
N GLU A 69 -5.77 0.25 -12.92
CA GLU A 69 -6.85 -0.72 -13.02
C GLU A 69 -6.30 -2.14 -12.79
N HIS A 70 -5.13 -2.42 -13.35
CA HIS A 70 -4.52 -3.73 -13.20
C HIS A 70 -4.20 -4.00 -11.72
N ALA A 71 -3.59 -3.03 -11.05
CA ALA A 71 -3.22 -3.22 -9.66
C ALA A 71 -4.44 -3.45 -8.78
N PHE A 72 -5.49 -2.65 -8.99
CA PHE A 72 -6.68 -2.77 -8.16
C PHE A 72 -7.40 -4.10 -8.44
N ARG A 73 -7.41 -4.55 -9.67
CA ARG A 73 -8.04 -5.81 -10.03
C ARG A 73 -7.28 -6.99 -9.44
N ILE A 74 -5.95 -6.99 -9.58
CA ILE A 74 -5.14 -8.08 -9.06
C ILE A 74 -5.26 -8.13 -7.53
N ALA A 75 -5.27 -6.97 -6.88
CA ALA A 75 -5.39 -6.93 -5.43
C ALA A 75 -6.75 -7.49 -5.01
N GLN A 76 -7.79 -7.20 -5.76
CA GLN A 76 -9.10 -7.71 -5.43
C GLN A 76 -9.19 -9.21 -5.64
N GLU A 77 -8.73 -9.67 -6.78
CA GLU A 77 -8.81 -11.09 -7.11
C GLU A 77 -7.88 -12.02 -6.33
N HIS A 78 -6.70 -11.55 -6.03
CA HIS A 78 -5.72 -12.41 -5.40
C HIS A 78 -5.40 -12.07 -3.94
N LEU A 79 -5.69 -10.87 -3.50
CA LEU A 79 -5.39 -10.48 -2.13
C LEU A 79 -6.65 -10.17 -1.33
N GLY A 80 -7.79 -10.18 -1.97
CA GLY A 80 -9.05 -9.92 -1.26
C GLY A 80 -9.24 -8.48 -0.84
N ILE A 81 -8.55 -7.55 -1.49
CA ILE A 81 -8.64 -6.14 -1.14
C ILE A 81 -9.70 -5.48 -1.98
N GLU A 82 -10.69 -4.87 -1.33
CA GLU A 82 -11.76 -4.20 -2.04
C GLU A 82 -11.25 -3.03 -2.81
N ARG A 83 -11.92 -2.73 -3.90
CA ARG A 83 -11.54 -1.61 -4.75
C ARG A 83 -12.03 -0.31 -4.10
N LEU A 84 -11.21 0.24 -3.26
CA LEU A 84 -11.53 1.48 -2.57
C LEU A 84 -11.22 2.70 -3.42
N LEU A 85 -10.47 2.52 -4.49
CA LEU A 85 -10.05 3.62 -5.35
C LEU A 85 -10.35 3.30 -6.80
N ASP A 86 -10.65 4.32 -7.58
CA ASP A 86 -10.78 4.15 -9.01
C ASP A 86 -9.55 4.78 -9.65
N PRO A 87 -9.13 4.32 -10.83
CA PRO A 87 -7.95 4.89 -11.46
C PRO A 87 -8.01 6.40 -11.62
N GLU A 88 -9.17 6.94 -11.93
CA GLU A 88 -9.32 8.38 -12.12
C GLU A 88 -9.09 9.17 -10.83
N ASP A 89 -9.32 8.55 -9.70
CA ASP A 89 -9.15 9.24 -8.43
C ASP A 89 -7.69 9.36 -8.06
N VAL A 90 -6.87 8.50 -8.63
CA VAL A 90 -5.44 8.48 -8.32
C VAL A 90 -4.64 9.18 -9.39
N ASN A 91 -5.01 8.98 -10.66
CA ASN A 91 -4.32 9.63 -11.75
C ASN A 91 -4.91 11.01 -11.94
N THR A 92 -4.60 11.89 -11.02
CA THR A 92 -5.12 13.25 -11.03
C THR A 92 -4.04 14.13 -10.46
N SER A 93 -4.14 15.42 -10.67
CA SER A 93 -3.11 16.34 -10.19
C SER A 93 -3.14 16.49 -8.67
N VAL A 94 -4.27 16.23 -8.05
CA VAL A 94 -4.38 16.38 -6.60
C VAL A 94 -5.02 15.11 -6.00
N PRO A 95 -4.28 14.03 -5.89
CA PRO A 95 -4.84 12.81 -5.32
C PRO A 95 -5.09 12.98 -3.83
N ASP A 96 -6.07 12.27 -3.31
CA ASP A 96 -6.41 12.35 -1.90
C ASP A 96 -5.49 11.48 -1.07
N LYS A 97 -4.68 12.11 -0.24
CA LYS A 97 -3.69 11.42 0.56
C LYS A 97 -4.28 10.34 1.45
N LYS A 98 -5.35 10.64 2.15
CA LYS A 98 -5.93 9.68 3.06
C LYS A 98 -6.44 8.44 2.36
N SER A 99 -7.05 8.63 1.21
CA SER A 99 -7.58 7.50 0.47
C SER A 99 -6.46 6.59 -0.01
N ILE A 100 -5.37 7.18 -0.49
CA ILE A 100 -4.24 6.39 -0.95
C ILE A 100 -3.59 5.68 0.23
N MET A 101 -3.41 6.36 1.35
CA MET A 101 -2.82 5.73 2.52
C MET A 101 -3.66 4.55 3.02
N MET A 102 -4.98 4.70 2.99
CA MET A 102 -5.84 3.62 3.42
C MET A 102 -5.69 2.41 2.53
N TYR A 103 -5.60 2.63 1.23
CA TYR A 103 -5.46 1.53 0.30
C TYR A 103 -4.08 0.86 0.48
N VAL A 104 -3.04 1.66 0.66
CA VAL A 104 -1.70 1.12 0.87
C VAL A 104 -1.64 0.34 2.17
N MET A 105 -2.39 0.78 3.19
CA MET A 105 -2.45 0.04 4.42
C MET A 105 -3.09 -1.34 4.21
N CYS A 106 -4.09 -1.42 3.34
CA CYS A 106 -4.68 -2.71 3.02
C CYS A 106 -3.64 -3.62 2.34
N LEU A 107 -2.80 -3.05 1.49
CA LEU A 107 -1.75 -3.83 0.87
C LEU A 107 -0.76 -4.30 1.93
N PHE A 108 -0.41 -3.43 2.86
CA PHE A 108 0.53 -3.76 3.91
C PHE A 108 0.00 -4.93 4.75
N GLN A 109 -1.28 -4.92 5.02
CA GLN A 109 -1.88 -5.98 5.81
C GLN A 109 -1.94 -7.30 5.07
N SER A 110 -2.09 -7.24 3.76
CA SER A 110 -2.26 -8.43 2.95
C SER A 110 -0.97 -9.03 2.40
N LEU A 111 0.08 -8.25 2.39
CA LEU A 111 1.36 -8.71 1.85
C LEU A 111 2.32 -8.95 3.01
N PRO A 112 3.27 -9.88 2.86
CA PRO A 112 4.24 -10.11 3.92
C PRO A 112 5.08 -8.87 4.13
N HIS A 113 5.60 -8.68 5.31
CA HIS A 113 6.49 -7.58 5.58
C HIS A 113 7.60 -8.08 6.49
N SER A 114 8.74 -7.42 6.44
CA SER A 114 9.89 -7.87 7.18
C SER A 114 9.66 -7.63 8.68
N GLU A 115 10.43 -8.31 9.47
CA GLU A 115 10.30 -8.17 10.89
C GLU A 115 10.59 -6.75 11.31
N MET A 116 11.49 -6.11 10.62
CA MET A 116 11.84 -4.76 10.94
C MET A 116 10.65 -3.83 10.76
N ASP A 117 9.91 -4.02 9.69
CA ASP A 117 8.76 -3.19 9.43
C ASP A 117 7.71 -3.39 10.52
N VAL A 118 7.52 -4.63 10.90
CA VAL A 118 6.52 -4.96 11.89
C VAL A 118 6.91 -4.32 13.23
N SER A 119 8.18 -4.35 13.58
CA SER A 119 8.58 -3.82 14.85
C SER A 119 8.35 -2.32 14.92
N HIS A 120 8.45 -1.66 13.78
CA HIS A 120 8.23 -0.24 13.81
C HIS A 120 6.75 0.10 13.99
N LEU A 121 5.90 -0.73 13.50
CA LEU A 121 4.52 -0.42 13.57
C LEU A 121 3.96 -0.76 14.87
N ASP A 122 4.47 -1.45 15.79
CA ASP A 122 3.98 -2.27 16.31
C ASP A 122 4.00 -2.70 17.41
N ILE A 123 4.20 -1.99 18.08
CA ILE A 123 3.99 -2.34 19.34
C ILE A 123 2.64 -2.94 19.49
N SER A 124 1.63 -2.34 18.95
CA SER A 124 0.32 -2.92 19.10
C SER A 124 0.16 -4.10 18.22
N ILE A 125 0.72 -4.09 17.07
CA ILE A 125 0.61 -5.20 16.18
C ILE A 125 1.39 -6.37 16.74
N HIS A 126 2.47 -6.07 17.41
CA HIS A 126 3.29 -7.11 17.96
C HIS A 126 2.53 -7.89 19.02
N SER A 127 1.81 -7.21 19.86
CA SER A 127 1.06 -7.93 20.87
C SER A 127 -0.05 -8.72 20.20
N ASP A 128 -0.52 -8.27 19.06
CA ASP A 128 -1.56 -8.99 18.39
C ASP A 128 -0.96 -10.18 17.67
N SER A 129 0.31 -10.12 17.37
CA SER A 129 0.87 -11.19 16.59
C SER A 129 0.86 -12.51 17.33
N SER A 130 0.77 -12.45 18.63
CA SER A 130 0.73 -13.70 19.35
C SER A 130 -0.64 -14.33 19.18
N SER A 131 -1.62 -13.56 18.91
CA SER A 131 -2.94 -14.14 18.74
C SER A 131 -3.31 -14.03 17.30
N ILE A 132 -2.31 -14.09 16.51
CA ILE A 132 -2.47 -13.91 15.24
C ILE A 132 -3.37 -14.67 14.55
N ALA A 133 -3.41 -15.78 14.75
CA ALA A 133 -4.28 -16.60 14.03
C ALA A 133 -5.70 -16.15 14.23
N SER A 134 -5.93 -15.30 15.16
CA SER A 134 -7.29 -14.92 15.46
C SER A 134 -7.74 -13.72 14.65
N PRO A 135 -9.03 -13.58 14.45
CA PRO A 135 -9.58 -12.45 13.71
C PRO A 135 -9.37 -11.13 14.44
N GLY A 136 -8.93 -11.19 15.68
CA GLY A 136 -8.71 -9.97 16.42
C GLY A 136 -7.71 -9.02 15.79
N ALA A 137 -6.74 -9.59 15.09
CA ALA A 137 -5.73 -8.77 14.46
C ALA A 137 -6.36 -7.88 13.40
N GLU A 138 -7.30 -8.41 12.65
CA GLU A 138 -7.94 -7.63 11.61
C GLU A 138 -8.74 -6.49 12.20
N VAL A 139 -9.33 -6.73 13.34
CA VAL A 139 -10.13 -5.71 13.99
C VAL A 139 -9.21 -4.55 14.39
N SER A 140 -7.99 -4.86 14.83
CA SER A 140 -7.07 -3.83 15.22
C SER A 140 -6.72 -2.94 14.04
N TYR A 141 -6.51 -3.53 12.89
CA TYR A 141 -6.17 -2.75 11.72
C TYR A 141 -7.32 -1.83 11.34
N LYS A 142 -8.54 -2.32 11.45
CA LYS A 142 -9.68 -1.49 11.13
C LYS A 142 -9.79 -0.31 12.07
N LYS A 143 -9.38 -0.47 13.30
CA LYS A 143 -9.41 0.63 14.24
C LYS A 143 -8.42 1.70 13.81
N TYR A 144 -7.28 1.31 13.26
CA TYR A 144 -6.32 2.27 12.79
C TYR A 144 -6.92 3.07 11.65
N PHE A 145 -7.62 2.43 10.74
CA PHE A 145 -8.20 3.14 9.64
C PHE A 145 -9.23 4.15 10.15
N LEU A 146 -10.03 3.77 11.09
CA LEU A 146 -11.03 4.68 11.61
C LEU A 146 -10.39 5.88 12.26
N ARG A 147 -9.28 5.71 12.91
CA ARG A 147 -8.60 6.82 13.53
C ARG A 147 -8.05 7.75 12.51
N PHE A 148 -7.69 7.24 11.35
CA PHE A 148 -7.11 8.05 10.32
C PHE A 148 -8.14 8.93 9.70
N GLN A 149 -9.36 8.52 9.69
CA GLN A 149 -10.40 9.29 9.09
C GLN A 149 -10.92 10.32 10.03
#